data_60f15f679700990b96d0ddfcb9db2127
#
_entry.id   60f15f679700990b96d0ddfcb9db2127
#
_cell.length_a   1.000
_cell.length_b   1.000
_cell.length_c   1.000
_cell.angle_alpha   90.00
_cell.angle_beta   90.00
_cell.angle_gamma   90.00
#
_symmetry.space_group_name_H-M   'P 1'
#
loop_
_entity.id
_entity.type
_entity.pdbx_description
1 polymer ?
#
loop_
_entity_poly.entity_id
_entity_poly.type
_entity_poly.pdbx_seq_one_letter_code
_entity_poly.pdbx_strand_id
1 'polypeptide(L)'
;MTHFDVIIVGGGHAGCEAAAASARLGAKTALVTHRISTIGEMSCNPAIGGLGKGHLVREIDALDGLMGRVADASGIQFRVLNRRKGPAVRGPRAQIDRALYRRHMQTAITAQSNLTVIEGEVDDVAVQTGRVSGVVLLDGRQLSCGAVVLTTGTFLRGLIHRGDETTPAGRAGERPVLGLSKRLEALGLQLGRLKTGTPARLDRESIDFTVLEEQPGDAVPEPFSTMTEAIETPQVSCYMTRTSAATHQIIADNLHRSAMYSGRIQSRGPRYCPSIEDKIVRFA
;
A
#
# COMPACT_ATOMS: atom_id res chain seq x y z
N MET A 1 14.40 -7.02 -29.05
CA MET A 1 14.20 -6.80 -27.62
C MET A 1 13.56 -5.44 -27.44
N THR A 2 12.42 -5.33 -26.74
CA THR A 2 11.74 -4.03 -26.55
C THR A 2 12.53 -3.20 -25.54
N HIS A 3 12.94 -2.00 -25.91
CA HIS A 3 13.68 -1.07 -25.05
C HIS A 3 12.72 -0.05 -24.43
N PHE A 4 12.89 0.22 -23.13
CA PHE A 4 12.22 1.26 -22.36
C PHE A 4 13.25 2.22 -21.76
N ASP A 5 12.87 3.46 -21.53
CA ASP A 5 13.73 4.38 -20.79
C ASP A 5 13.73 3.99 -19.30
N VAL A 6 12.54 3.67 -18.78
CA VAL A 6 12.34 3.30 -17.36
C VAL A 6 11.44 2.07 -17.25
N ILE A 7 11.83 1.12 -16.40
CA ILE A 7 10.97 0.01 -15.97
C ILE A 7 10.62 0.16 -14.50
N ILE A 8 9.32 0.16 -14.20
CA ILE A 8 8.79 0.19 -12.84
C ILE A 8 8.36 -1.23 -12.46
N VAL A 9 8.83 -1.74 -11.33
CA VAL A 9 8.52 -3.09 -10.84
C VAL A 9 7.53 -3.02 -9.69
N GLY A 10 6.31 -3.47 -9.92
CA GLY A 10 5.22 -3.53 -8.94
C GLY A 10 4.08 -2.55 -9.20
N GLY A 11 2.86 -3.08 -9.37
CA GLY A 11 1.63 -2.31 -9.66
C GLY A 11 0.88 -1.80 -8.41
N GLY A 12 1.56 -1.63 -7.27
CA GLY A 12 1.01 -0.99 -6.08
C GLY A 12 0.98 0.54 -6.17
N HIS A 13 0.61 1.21 -5.07
CA HIS A 13 0.48 2.68 -5.06
C HIS A 13 1.75 3.39 -5.55
N ALA A 14 2.91 3.03 -5.01
CA ALA A 14 4.18 3.66 -5.38
C ALA A 14 4.55 3.40 -6.85
N GLY A 15 4.27 2.19 -7.35
CA GLY A 15 4.55 1.85 -8.74
C GLY A 15 3.64 2.57 -9.72
N CYS A 16 2.36 2.71 -9.40
CA CYS A 16 1.43 3.48 -10.24
C CYS A 16 1.85 4.95 -10.34
N GLU A 17 2.23 5.57 -9.21
CA GLU A 17 2.73 6.95 -9.20
C GLU A 17 4.03 7.10 -9.99
N ALA A 18 5.01 6.22 -9.76
CA ALA A 18 6.28 6.25 -10.48
C ALA A 18 6.10 6.04 -11.99
N ALA A 19 5.23 5.11 -12.38
CA ALA A 19 4.94 4.84 -13.79
C ALA A 19 4.25 6.02 -14.47
N ALA A 20 3.24 6.59 -13.83
CA ALA A 20 2.55 7.76 -14.36
C ALA A 20 3.47 8.98 -14.46
N ALA A 21 4.26 9.26 -13.42
CA ALA A 21 5.20 10.37 -13.41
C ALA A 21 6.25 10.24 -14.52
N SER A 22 6.89 9.07 -14.65
CA SER A 22 7.87 8.80 -15.70
C SER A 22 7.27 8.97 -17.09
N ALA A 23 6.11 8.39 -17.34
CA ALA A 23 5.43 8.47 -18.63
C ALA A 23 4.99 9.90 -19.00
N ARG A 24 4.48 10.69 -18.02
CA ARG A 24 4.12 12.10 -18.23
C ARG A 24 5.32 12.97 -18.61
N LEU A 25 6.50 12.66 -18.08
CA LEU A 25 7.74 13.34 -18.44
C LEU A 25 8.25 12.94 -19.84
N GLY A 26 7.52 12.11 -20.57
CA GLY A 26 7.84 11.69 -21.95
C GLY A 26 8.71 10.45 -22.05
N ALA A 27 9.12 9.83 -20.94
CA ALA A 27 9.90 8.62 -20.96
C ALA A 27 9.04 7.43 -21.43
N LYS A 28 9.58 6.58 -22.30
CA LYS A 28 8.98 5.31 -22.69
C LYS A 28 9.05 4.35 -21.48
N THR A 29 7.95 4.21 -20.78
CA THR A 29 7.89 3.54 -19.48
C THR A 29 7.19 2.19 -19.57
N ALA A 30 7.71 1.18 -18.86
CA ALA A 30 7.01 -0.08 -18.59
C ALA A 30 6.65 -0.20 -17.11
N LEU A 31 5.41 -0.58 -16.82
CA LEU A 31 4.99 -1.04 -15.49
C LEU A 31 4.86 -2.55 -15.52
N VAL A 32 5.75 -3.25 -14.82
CA VAL A 32 5.74 -4.71 -14.71
C VAL A 32 5.07 -5.12 -13.40
N THR A 33 4.04 -5.94 -13.49
CA THR A 33 3.27 -6.41 -12.32
C THR A 33 2.85 -7.86 -12.48
N HIS A 34 2.69 -8.59 -11.38
CA HIS A 34 2.29 -10.01 -11.40
C HIS A 34 0.96 -10.24 -12.11
N ARG A 35 -0.03 -9.37 -11.88
CA ARG A 35 -1.34 -9.42 -12.51
C ARG A 35 -1.85 -8.01 -12.75
N ILE A 36 -2.27 -7.73 -13.96
CA ILE A 36 -2.85 -6.43 -14.33
C ILE A 36 -4.10 -6.15 -13.50
N SER A 37 -4.91 -7.18 -13.23
CA SER A 37 -6.14 -7.06 -12.45
C SER A 37 -5.94 -6.64 -10.98
N THR A 38 -4.69 -6.67 -10.48
CA THR A 38 -4.36 -6.27 -9.10
C THR A 38 -3.64 -4.91 -9.02
N ILE A 39 -3.51 -4.19 -10.14
CA ILE A 39 -3.01 -2.81 -10.12
C ILE A 39 -3.90 -1.96 -9.21
N GLY A 40 -3.29 -1.20 -8.29
CA GLY A 40 -4.00 -0.36 -7.34
C GLY A 40 -4.63 -1.12 -6.16
N GLU A 41 -4.38 -2.42 -5.99
CA GLU A 41 -4.93 -3.19 -4.87
C GLU A 41 -4.45 -2.67 -3.52
N MET A 42 -5.39 -2.44 -2.61
CA MET A 42 -5.11 -1.99 -1.24
C MET A 42 -4.86 -3.18 -0.33
N SER A 43 -3.61 -3.39 0.07
CA SER A 43 -3.17 -4.58 0.81
C SER A 43 -3.54 -4.58 2.31
N CYS A 44 -3.85 -3.42 2.88
CA CYS A 44 -4.08 -3.26 4.31
C CYS A 44 -5.43 -2.55 4.57
N ASN A 45 -5.44 -1.48 5.35
CA ASN A 45 -6.63 -0.70 5.59
C ASN A 45 -7.12 -0.04 4.30
N PRO A 46 -8.43 -0.04 4.02
CA PRO A 46 -9.00 0.65 2.88
C PRO A 46 -9.09 2.15 3.17
N ALA A 47 -7.97 2.79 3.43
CA ALA A 47 -7.90 4.22 3.73
C ALA A 47 -6.69 4.87 3.08
N ILE A 48 -6.90 6.06 2.55
CA ILE A 48 -5.85 6.96 2.05
C ILE A 48 -5.73 8.14 3.00
N GLY A 49 -4.51 8.63 3.20
CA GLY A 49 -4.26 9.79 4.05
C GLY A 49 -4.09 9.48 5.52
N GLY A 50 -4.40 10.48 6.35
CA GLY A 50 -4.06 10.54 7.77
C GLY A 50 -2.85 11.41 8.04
N LEU A 51 -2.39 11.45 9.29
CA LEU A 51 -1.20 12.23 9.66
C LEU A 51 0.05 11.69 8.93
N GLY A 52 0.81 12.57 8.33
CA GLY A 52 1.94 12.26 7.47
C GLY A 52 1.51 11.81 6.07
N LYS A 53 0.83 10.68 5.91
CA LYS A 53 0.41 10.18 4.60
C LYS A 53 -0.50 11.16 3.85
N GLY A 54 -1.45 11.82 4.54
CA GLY A 54 -2.32 12.82 3.91
C GLY A 54 -1.56 14.01 3.35
N HIS A 55 -0.50 14.43 4.03
CA HIS A 55 0.39 15.49 3.55
C HIS A 55 1.13 15.04 2.28
N LEU A 56 1.73 13.84 2.31
CA LEU A 56 2.42 13.28 1.15
C LEU A 56 1.50 13.09 -0.07
N VAL A 57 0.24 12.70 0.14
CA VAL A 57 -0.73 12.59 -0.97
C VAL A 57 -0.96 13.95 -1.63
N ARG A 58 -1.06 15.03 -0.84
CA ARG A 58 -1.19 16.38 -1.40
C ARG A 58 0.09 16.87 -2.09
N GLU A 59 1.25 16.49 -1.59
CA GLU A 59 2.54 16.81 -2.25
C GLU A 59 2.64 16.14 -3.62
N ILE A 60 2.28 14.86 -3.73
CA ILE A 60 2.27 14.16 -5.03
C ILE A 60 1.15 14.70 -5.94
N ASP A 61 -0.01 15.07 -5.40
CA ASP A 61 -1.08 15.71 -6.18
C ASP A 61 -0.61 17.01 -6.83
N ALA A 62 0.12 17.84 -6.09
CA ALA A 62 0.72 19.07 -6.62
C ALA A 62 1.72 18.82 -7.76
N LEU A 63 2.22 17.58 -7.90
CA LEU A 63 3.06 17.11 -9.00
C LEU A 63 2.26 16.31 -10.05
N ASP A 64 0.94 16.48 -10.09
CA ASP A 64 0.02 15.76 -10.97
C ASP A 64 -0.06 14.26 -10.72
N GLY A 65 0.06 13.83 -9.44
CA GLY A 65 -0.07 12.42 -9.03
C GLY A 65 -1.48 11.88 -9.18
N LEU A 66 -1.59 10.55 -9.17
CA LEU A 66 -2.87 9.85 -9.37
C LEU A 66 -3.62 9.61 -8.06
N MET A 67 -2.90 9.39 -6.95
CA MET A 67 -3.48 8.87 -5.71
C MET A 67 -4.56 9.79 -5.13
N GLY A 68 -4.37 11.10 -5.18
CA GLY A 68 -5.34 12.08 -4.72
C GLY A 68 -6.65 11.95 -5.47
N ARG A 69 -6.60 12.07 -6.80
CA ARG A 69 -7.76 11.98 -7.70
C ARG A 69 -8.49 10.64 -7.60
N VAL A 70 -7.73 9.54 -7.55
CA VAL A 70 -8.31 8.20 -7.43
C VAL A 70 -8.94 7.99 -6.04
N ALA A 71 -8.34 8.55 -4.98
CA ALA A 71 -8.93 8.54 -3.65
C ALA A 71 -10.23 9.34 -3.59
N ASP A 72 -10.28 10.49 -4.25
CA ASP A 72 -11.49 11.31 -4.32
C ASP A 72 -12.62 10.60 -5.06
N ALA A 73 -12.31 9.93 -6.17
CA ALA A 73 -13.29 9.17 -6.95
C ALA A 73 -13.75 7.85 -6.29
N SER A 74 -13.16 7.44 -5.18
CA SER A 74 -13.45 6.16 -4.51
C SER A 74 -13.65 6.27 -3.00
N GLY A 75 -13.56 7.48 -2.46
CA GLY A 75 -13.69 7.75 -1.03
C GLY A 75 -15.15 7.71 -0.57
N ILE A 76 -15.40 6.94 0.48
CA ILE A 76 -16.75 6.75 1.05
C ILE A 76 -16.93 7.41 2.42
N GLN A 77 -15.87 7.97 3.00
CA GLN A 77 -15.91 8.82 4.18
C GLN A 77 -14.66 9.70 4.22
N PHE A 78 -14.84 11.00 4.25
CA PHE A 78 -13.74 11.97 4.31
C PHE A 78 -13.70 12.66 5.68
N ARG A 79 -12.50 12.82 6.22
CA ARG A 79 -12.26 13.58 7.45
C ARG A 79 -10.91 14.27 7.42
N VAL A 80 -10.87 15.52 7.86
CA VAL A 80 -9.61 16.20 8.17
C VAL A 80 -9.28 15.97 9.64
N LEU A 81 -8.27 15.15 9.89
CA LEU A 81 -7.80 14.87 11.24
C LEU A 81 -7.16 16.10 11.85
N ASN A 82 -7.30 16.26 13.17
CA ASN A 82 -6.78 17.40 13.92
C ASN A 82 -7.26 18.79 13.42
N ARG A 83 -8.47 18.88 12.86
CA ARG A 83 -9.03 20.15 12.32
C ARG A 83 -8.95 21.32 13.32
N ARG A 84 -9.05 21.05 14.63
CA ARG A 84 -8.96 22.04 15.70
C ARG A 84 -7.52 22.45 16.07
N LYS A 85 -6.51 21.83 15.47
CA LYS A 85 -5.09 22.11 15.69
C LYS A 85 -4.50 22.95 14.56
N GLY A 86 -3.23 23.30 14.66
CA GLY A 86 -2.55 24.08 13.63
C GLY A 86 -2.48 23.38 12.26
N PRO A 87 -2.33 24.13 11.16
CA PRO A 87 -2.35 23.58 9.79
C PRO A 87 -1.36 22.46 9.55
N ALA A 88 -0.16 22.53 10.15
CA ALA A 88 0.90 21.54 9.97
C ALA A 88 0.53 20.11 10.40
N VAL A 89 -0.50 19.94 11.24
CA VAL A 89 -0.95 18.62 11.71
C VAL A 89 -2.36 18.27 11.23
N ARG A 90 -2.96 19.07 10.37
CA ARG A 90 -4.23 18.76 9.72
C ARG A 90 -3.98 17.75 8.61
N GLY A 91 -4.37 16.51 8.83
CA GLY A 91 -4.17 15.42 7.86
C GLY A 91 -5.47 15.00 7.22
N PRO A 92 -5.67 15.23 5.91
CA PRO A 92 -6.82 14.70 5.20
C PRO A 92 -6.77 13.17 5.18
N ARG A 93 -7.92 12.54 5.37
CA ARG A 93 -8.08 11.09 5.36
C ARG A 93 -9.42 10.71 4.75
N ALA A 94 -9.41 9.68 3.90
CA ALA A 94 -10.63 9.05 3.40
C ALA A 94 -10.61 7.55 3.66
N GLN A 95 -11.77 7.00 4.04
CA GLN A 95 -12.05 5.59 3.88
C GLN A 95 -12.44 5.34 2.42
N ILE A 96 -11.97 4.24 1.87
CA ILE A 96 -12.00 3.98 0.44
C ILE A 96 -12.81 2.72 0.15
N ASP A 97 -13.66 2.78 -0.87
CA ASP A 97 -14.15 1.56 -1.52
C ASP A 97 -13.02 0.95 -2.35
N ARG A 98 -12.56 -0.24 -1.95
CA ARG A 98 -11.41 -0.90 -2.57
C ARG A 98 -11.65 -1.28 -4.02
N ALA A 99 -12.87 -1.65 -4.38
CA ALA A 99 -13.22 -2.03 -5.74
C ALA A 99 -13.23 -0.81 -6.66
N LEU A 100 -13.81 0.31 -6.21
CA LEU A 100 -13.79 1.58 -6.92
C LEU A 100 -12.35 2.08 -7.10
N TYR A 101 -11.55 2.11 -6.03
CA TYR A 101 -10.16 2.56 -6.09
C TYR A 101 -9.34 1.77 -7.11
N ARG A 102 -9.42 0.45 -7.06
CA ARG A 102 -8.73 -0.42 -8.01
C ARG A 102 -9.16 -0.14 -9.45
N ARG A 103 -10.46 -0.03 -9.70
CA ARG A 103 -11.01 0.28 -11.02
C ARG A 103 -10.51 1.63 -11.55
N HIS A 104 -10.60 2.70 -10.74
CA HIS A 104 -10.16 4.03 -11.14
C HIS A 104 -8.63 4.09 -11.36
N MET A 105 -7.85 3.41 -10.52
CA MET A 105 -6.40 3.34 -10.70
C MET A 105 -6.04 2.59 -12.00
N GLN A 106 -6.69 1.47 -12.29
CA GLN A 106 -6.48 0.73 -13.54
C GLN A 106 -6.85 1.57 -14.76
N THR A 107 -7.97 2.28 -14.72
CA THR A 107 -8.38 3.21 -15.79
C THR A 107 -7.32 4.29 -16.00
N ALA A 108 -6.85 4.94 -14.94
CA ALA A 108 -5.83 5.99 -15.03
C ALA A 108 -4.50 5.47 -15.61
N ILE A 109 -4.04 4.31 -15.16
CA ILE A 109 -2.80 3.68 -15.66
C ILE A 109 -2.94 3.25 -17.13
N THR A 110 -4.08 2.70 -17.52
CA THR A 110 -4.31 2.25 -18.90
C THR A 110 -4.43 3.43 -19.88
N ALA A 111 -4.97 4.54 -19.43
CA ALA A 111 -5.12 5.76 -20.24
C ALA A 111 -3.81 6.57 -20.36
N GLN A 112 -2.79 6.24 -19.56
CA GLN A 112 -1.53 7.02 -19.55
C GLN A 112 -0.73 6.78 -20.84
N SER A 113 -0.50 7.84 -21.61
CA SER A 113 0.39 7.80 -22.78
C SER A 113 1.83 7.47 -22.38
N ASN A 114 2.62 6.92 -23.28
CA ASN A 114 4.01 6.48 -23.07
C ASN A 114 4.19 5.38 -22.01
N LEU A 115 3.10 4.78 -21.50
CA LEU A 115 3.12 3.72 -20.51
C LEU A 115 2.65 2.39 -21.12
N THR A 116 3.47 1.36 -20.98
CA THR A 116 3.12 -0.02 -21.32
C THR A 116 3.01 -0.84 -20.05
N VAL A 117 1.87 -1.49 -19.85
CA VAL A 117 1.69 -2.42 -18.73
C VAL A 117 2.05 -3.84 -19.18
N ILE A 118 2.91 -4.51 -18.41
CA ILE A 118 3.41 -5.85 -18.71
C ILE A 118 3.09 -6.76 -17.52
N GLU A 119 2.33 -7.84 -17.80
CA GLU A 119 2.10 -8.87 -16.80
C GLU A 119 3.29 -9.82 -16.74
N GLY A 120 3.84 -10.00 -15.54
CA GLY A 120 4.97 -10.86 -15.26
C GLY A 120 5.58 -10.63 -13.90
N GLU A 121 6.36 -11.59 -13.45
CA GLU A 121 7.17 -11.51 -12.22
C GLU A 121 8.61 -11.19 -12.58
N VAL A 122 9.14 -10.10 -12.04
CA VAL A 122 10.56 -9.78 -12.18
C VAL A 122 11.38 -10.61 -11.22
N ASP A 123 12.23 -11.47 -11.78
CA ASP A 123 13.10 -12.37 -11.04
C ASP A 123 14.53 -11.83 -10.88
N ASP A 124 15.02 -11.10 -11.87
CA ASP A 124 16.39 -10.57 -11.87
C ASP A 124 16.48 -9.14 -12.46
N VAL A 125 17.50 -8.42 -12.03
CA VAL A 125 17.93 -7.13 -12.61
C VAL A 125 19.22 -7.36 -13.39
N ALA A 126 19.16 -7.15 -14.70
CA ALA A 126 20.32 -7.26 -15.57
C ALA A 126 21.26 -6.06 -15.38
N VAL A 127 22.53 -6.36 -15.18
CA VAL A 127 23.59 -5.36 -15.00
C VAL A 127 24.72 -5.65 -15.99
N GLN A 128 25.12 -4.66 -16.76
CA GLN A 128 26.25 -4.73 -17.69
C GLN A 128 27.20 -3.58 -17.40
N THR A 129 28.48 -3.88 -17.31
CA THR A 129 29.54 -2.88 -17.02
C THR A 129 29.22 -1.97 -15.83
N GLY A 130 28.65 -2.55 -14.74
CA GLY A 130 28.29 -1.82 -13.52
C GLY A 130 27.03 -0.95 -13.60
N ARG A 131 26.28 -1.03 -14.70
CA ARG A 131 25.04 -0.28 -14.91
C ARG A 131 23.86 -1.22 -15.14
N VAL A 132 22.68 -0.82 -14.64
CA VAL A 132 21.43 -1.51 -14.95
C VAL A 132 21.19 -1.43 -16.47
N SER A 133 20.87 -2.57 -17.09
CA SER A 133 20.56 -2.69 -18.50
C SER A 133 19.17 -3.25 -18.78
N GLY A 134 18.46 -3.71 -17.75
CA GLY A 134 17.10 -4.25 -17.90
C GLY A 134 16.65 -5.11 -16.73
N VAL A 135 15.60 -5.86 -16.96
CA VAL A 135 15.08 -6.87 -16.03
C VAL A 135 14.84 -8.19 -16.76
N VAL A 136 14.90 -9.30 -16.01
CA VAL A 136 14.56 -10.64 -16.47
C VAL A 136 13.31 -11.09 -15.73
N LEU A 137 12.31 -11.53 -16.46
CA LEU A 137 11.10 -12.07 -15.89
C LEU A 137 11.27 -13.55 -15.57
N LEU A 138 10.49 -14.08 -14.64
CA LEU A 138 10.52 -15.48 -14.23
C LEU A 138 10.24 -16.46 -15.39
N ASP A 139 9.50 -16.03 -16.41
CA ASP A 139 9.22 -16.79 -17.63
C ASP A 139 10.35 -16.71 -18.69
N GLY A 140 11.46 -16.06 -18.38
CA GLY A 140 12.64 -15.93 -19.23
C GLY A 140 12.60 -14.71 -20.18
N ARG A 141 11.51 -13.95 -20.27
CA ARG A 141 11.48 -12.72 -21.05
C ARG A 141 12.48 -11.71 -20.49
N GLN A 142 13.18 -11.03 -21.39
CA GLN A 142 14.12 -9.96 -21.06
C GLN A 142 13.61 -8.63 -21.59
N LEU A 143 13.59 -7.62 -20.73
CA LEU A 143 13.22 -6.26 -21.07
C LEU A 143 14.42 -5.35 -20.83
N SER A 144 14.85 -4.60 -21.84
CA SER A 144 15.98 -3.67 -21.69
C SER A 144 15.50 -2.28 -21.28
N CYS A 145 16.33 -1.59 -20.47
CA CYS A 145 16.02 -0.21 -20.06
C CYS A 145 17.26 0.56 -19.59
N GLY A 146 17.09 1.89 -19.52
CA GLY A 146 18.08 2.79 -18.93
C GLY A 146 18.04 2.86 -17.41
N ALA A 147 16.87 2.64 -16.80
CA ALA A 147 16.67 2.70 -15.35
C ALA A 147 15.58 1.74 -14.87
N VAL A 148 15.70 1.26 -13.62
CA VAL A 148 14.71 0.43 -12.93
C VAL A 148 14.31 1.08 -11.63
N VAL A 149 13.01 1.17 -11.38
CA VAL A 149 12.43 1.62 -10.10
C VAL A 149 11.75 0.42 -9.43
N LEU A 150 12.23 0.05 -8.24
CA LEU A 150 11.70 -1.08 -7.48
C LEU A 150 10.64 -0.60 -6.48
N THR A 151 9.40 -1.07 -6.64
CA THR A 151 8.27 -0.76 -5.77
C THR A 151 7.57 -2.04 -5.31
N THR A 152 8.35 -3.01 -4.88
CA THR A 152 7.96 -4.40 -4.64
C THR A 152 7.05 -4.62 -3.41
N GLY A 153 6.79 -3.56 -2.63
CA GLY A 153 5.88 -3.62 -1.49
C GLY A 153 6.27 -4.71 -0.48
N THR A 154 5.36 -5.66 -0.25
CA THR A 154 5.52 -6.76 0.71
C THR A 154 5.97 -8.08 0.05
N PHE A 155 6.34 -8.07 -1.23
CA PHE A 155 6.55 -9.31 -1.99
C PHE A 155 7.95 -9.91 -1.86
N LEU A 156 9.00 -9.11 -1.62
CA LEU A 156 10.37 -9.65 -1.47
C LEU A 156 10.47 -10.56 -0.25
N ARG A 157 10.59 -11.88 -0.49
CA ARG A 157 10.59 -12.94 0.54
C ARG A 157 9.47 -12.75 1.56
N GLY A 158 8.27 -12.33 1.10
CA GLY A 158 7.13 -12.06 1.95
C GLY A 158 6.73 -13.28 2.78
N LEU A 159 6.38 -13.06 4.04
CA LEU A 159 5.93 -14.09 4.96
C LEU A 159 4.74 -13.55 5.79
N ILE A 160 3.62 -14.20 5.71
CA ILE A 160 2.43 -13.89 6.51
C ILE A 160 2.46 -14.74 7.78
N HIS A 161 2.26 -14.10 8.92
CA HIS A 161 2.06 -14.74 10.22
C HIS A 161 0.59 -14.61 10.62
N ARG A 162 -0.03 -15.72 10.98
CA ARG A 162 -1.40 -15.77 11.50
C ARG A 162 -1.44 -16.73 12.70
N GLY A 163 -1.38 -16.17 13.90
CA GLY A 163 -1.15 -16.96 15.10
C GLY A 163 0.16 -17.74 14.99
N ASP A 164 0.11 -19.04 15.13
CA ASP A 164 1.28 -19.94 15.06
C ASP A 164 1.63 -20.36 13.62
N GLU A 165 0.74 -20.10 12.66
CA GLU A 165 0.94 -20.47 11.27
C GLU A 165 1.74 -19.40 10.51
N THR A 166 2.60 -19.87 9.60
CA THR A 166 3.31 -19.01 8.66
C THR A 166 3.06 -19.47 7.23
N THR A 167 2.82 -18.49 6.35
CA THR A 167 2.61 -18.76 4.93
C THR A 167 3.53 -17.86 4.09
N PRO A 168 4.43 -18.43 3.26
CA PRO A 168 5.18 -17.63 2.29
C PRO A 168 4.22 -16.96 1.30
N ALA A 169 4.12 -15.64 1.37
CA ALA A 169 3.23 -14.86 0.52
C ALA A 169 3.64 -13.38 0.51
N GLY A 170 3.51 -12.72 -0.62
CA GLY A 170 3.62 -11.26 -0.71
C GLY A 170 2.36 -10.57 -0.22
N ARG A 171 1.21 -11.16 -0.52
CA ARG A 171 -0.15 -10.80 -0.08
C ARG A 171 -0.98 -12.09 0.03
N ALA A 172 -2.07 -12.06 0.79
CA ALA A 172 -2.94 -13.23 0.93
C ALA A 172 -3.37 -13.78 -0.46
N GLY A 173 -3.08 -15.05 -0.71
CA GLY A 173 -3.34 -15.71 -1.99
C GLY A 173 -2.34 -15.43 -3.11
N GLU A 174 -1.24 -14.69 -2.84
CA GLU A 174 -0.22 -14.36 -3.84
C GLU A 174 1.19 -14.76 -3.37
N ARG A 175 1.93 -15.46 -4.24
CA ARG A 175 3.27 -15.96 -3.93
C ARG A 175 4.28 -14.83 -3.67
N PRO A 176 5.29 -15.04 -2.83
CA PRO A 176 6.38 -14.09 -2.64
C PRO A 176 7.36 -14.15 -3.82
N VAL A 177 8.10 -13.06 -4.04
CA VAL A 177 9.22 -13.00 -5.00
C VAL A 177 10.51 -13.39 -4.29
N LEU A 178 11.24 -14.35 -4.84
CA LEU A 178 12.47 -14.88 -4.25
C LEU A 178 13.73 -14.47 -5.03
N GLY A 179 13.73 -14.59 -6.35
CA GLY A 179 14.89 -14.34 -7.20
C GLY A 179 15.39 -12.90 -7.10
N LEU A 180 14.52 -11.94 -7.28
CA LEU A 180 14.87 -10.52 -7.21
C LEU A 180 15.55 -10.16 -5.87
N SER A 181 15.11 -10.72 -4.74
CA SER A 181 15.74 -10.41 -3.46
C SER A 181 17.16 -10.98 -3.35
N LYS A 182 17.40 -12.18 -3.89
CA LYS A 182 18.75 -12.77 -3.97
C LYS A 182 19.66 -11.91 -4.85
N ARG A 183 19.11 -11.42 -5.96
CA ARG A 183 19.86 -10.55 -6.87
C ARG A 183 20.26 -9.24 -6.22
N LEU A 184 19.37 -8.59 -5.47
CA LEU A 184 19.69 -7.36 -4.76
C LEU A 184 20.81 -7.57 -3.73
N GLU A 185 20.80 -8.68 -2.99
CA GLU A 185 21.90 -9.06 -2.08
C GLU A 185 23.21 -9.26 -2.86
N ALA A 186 23.16 -9.98 -3.99
CA ALA A 186 24.34 -10.21 -4.84
C ALA A 186 24.92 -8.90 -5.44
N LEU A 187 24.09 -7.87 -5.58
CA LEU A 187 24.51 -6.51 -5.97
C LEU A 187 25.08 -5.69 -4.81
N GLY A 188 25.20 -6.27 -3.60
CA GLY A 188 25.75 -5.62 -2.42
C GLY A 188 24.77 -4.79 -1.62
N LEU A 189 23.45 -4.83 -1.94
CA LEU A 189 22.44 -4.11 -1.17
C LEU A 189 22.13 -4.86 0.14
N GLN A 190 22.18 -4.15 1.25
CA GLN A 190 21.79 -4.70 2.55
C GLN A 190 20.28 -4.75 2.67
N LEU A 191 19.73 -5.96 2.76
CA LEU A 191 18.30 -6.16 2.94
C LEU A 191 17.96 -6.36 4.41
N GLY A 192 16.90 -5.72 4.87
CA GLY A 192 16.34 -5.87 6.19
C GLY A 192 14.89 -6.36 6.14
N ARG A 193 14.40 -6.89 7.25
CA ARG A 193 13.02 -7.30 7.35
C ARG A 193 12.19 -6.25 8.04
N LEU A 194 11.09 -5.85 7.41
CA LEU A 194 10.09 -4.95 7.99
C LEU A 194 8.81 -5.76 8.32
N LYS A 195 8.11 -5.34 9.36
CA LYS A 195 6.84 -5.92 9.78
C LYS A 195 5.72 -4.91 9.61
N THR A 196 4.59 -5.36 9.11
CA THR A 196 3.33 -4.62 9.11
C THR A 196 2.25 -5.44 9.81
N GLY A 197 1.27 -4.78 10.46
CA GLY A 197 0.11 -5.42 11.03
C GLY A 197 -1.12 -5.16 10.18
N THR A 198 -1.95 -6.20 9.98
CA THR A 198 -3.25 -6.07 9.35
C THR A 198 -4.34 -6.26 10.41
N PRO A 199 -5.32 -5.36 10.54
CA PRO A 199 -6.42 -5.54 11.48
C PRO A 199 -7.29 -6.72 11.08
N ALA A 200 -7.98 -7.30 12.05
CA ALA A 200 -8.98 -8.34 11.81
C ALA A 200 -10.06 -7.84 10.84
N ARG A 201 -10.51 -8.73 9.97
CA ARG A 201 -11.71 -8.53 9.14
C ARG A 201 -12.88 -9.16 9.87
N LEU A 202 -13.88 -8.35 10.17
CA LEU A 202 -15.07 -8.79 10.86
C LEU A 202 -16.20 -8.99 9.85
N ASP A 203 -17.07 -9.95 10.12
CA ASP A 203 -18.30 -10.10 9.38
C ASP A 203 -19.25 -8.96 9.81
N ARG A 204 -19.75 -8.21 8.83
CA ARG A 204 -20.65 -7.09 9.08
C ARG A 204 -21.90 -7.49 9.81
N GLU A 205 -22.46 -8.66 9.50
CA GLU A 205 -23.69 -9.16 10.10
C GLU A 205 -23.51 -9.56 11.56
N SER A 206 -22.27 -9.80 11.99
CA SER A 206 -21.93 -10.09 13.40
C SER A 206 -21.78 -8.85 14.27
N ILE A 207 -21.92 -7.64 13.70
CA ILE A 207 -21.70 -6.38 14.42
C ILE A 207 -23.04 -5.75 14.76
N ASP A 208 -23.30 -5.55 16.06
CA ASP A 208 -24.43 -4.73 16.50
C ASP A 208 -24.05 -3.25 16.44
N PHE A 209 -24.46 -2.59 15.36
CA PHE A 209 -24.22 -1.16 15.16
C PHE A 209 -25.05 -0.26 16.06
N THR A 210 -26.12 -0.78 16.68
CA THR A 210 -27.04 0.04 17.49
C THR A 210 -26.43 0.49 18.81
N VAL A 211 -25.41 -0.23 19.30
CA VAL A 211 -24.68 0.08 20.54
C VAL A 211 -23.37 0.84 20.30
N LEU A 212 -23.04 1.14 19.05
CA LEU A 212 -21.79 1.80 18.67
C LEU A 212 -21.99 3.29 18.44
N GLU A 213 -21.00 4.08 18.86
CA GLU A 213 -20.94 5.51 18.56
C GLU A 213 -20.70 5.73 17.08
N GLU A 214 -21.65 6.39 16.41
CA GLU A 214 -21.52 6.74 15.01
C GLU A 214 -20.45 7.82 14.81
N GLN A 215 -19.60 7.63 13.82
CA GLN A 215 -18.57 8.58 13.41
C GLN A 215 -18.77 8.96 11.95
N PRO A 216 -19.58 10.01 11.65
CA PRO A 216 -19.78 10.49 10.30
C PRO A 216 -18.51 11.10 9.73
N GLY A 217 -18.47 11.24 8.41
CA GLY A 217 -17.49 12.08 7.71
C GLY A 217 -17.64 13.57 8.06
N ASP A 218 -16.80 14.40 7.47
CA ASP A 218 -16.98 15.85 7.52
C ASP A 218 -18.28 16.21 6.73
N ALA A 219 -19.04 17.18 7.21
CA ALA A 219 -20.31 17.58 6.59
C ALA A 219 -20.12 18.05 5.14
N VAL A 220 -18.97 18.66 4.85
CA VAL A 220 -18.53 18.95 3.50
C VAL A 220 -17.22 18.19 3.30
N PRO A 221 -17.20 17.11 2.51
CA PRO A 221 -15.99 16.37 2.20
C PRO A 221 -14.96 17.27 1.53
N GLU A 222 -13.71 17.24 2.03
CA GLU A 222 -12.61 17.99 1.45
C GLU A 222 -11.78 17.04 0.56
N PRO A 223 -11.73 17.27 -0.78
CA PRO A 223 -10.95 16.42 -1.67
C PRO A 223 -9.45 16.45 -1.36
N PHE A 224 -8.75 15.38 -1.71
CA PHE A 224 -7.28 15.36 -1.70
C PHE A 224 -6.71 16.20 -2.83
N SER A 225 -7.27 16.07 -4.02
CA SER A 225 -6.79 16.72 -5.22
C SER A 225 -7.41 18.08 -5.41
N THR A 226 -6.59 19.06 -5.79
CA THR A 226 -7.06 20.37 -6.22
C THR A 226 -7.76 20.33 -7.57
N MET A 227 -7.66 19.22 -8.31
CA MET A 227 -8.34 18.98 -9.59
C MET A 227 -9.73 18.38 -9.41
N THR A 228 -10.11 18.00 -8.19
CA THR A 228 -11.43 17.46 -7.88
C THR A 228 -12.35 18.56 -7.38
N GLU A 229 -13.40 18.87 -8.14
CA GLU A 229 -14.36 19.92 -7.79
C GLU A 229 -15.32 19.48 -6.68
N ALA A 230 -15.79 18.22 -6.72
CA ALA A 230 -16.73 17.68 -5.74
C ALA A 230 -16.53 16.18 -5.53
N ILE A 231 -16.91 15.70 -4.33
CA ILE A 231 -16.97 14.28 -4.01
C ILE A 231 -18.36 13.77 -4.34
N GLU A 232 -18.46 12.91 -5.35
CA GLU A 232 -19.74 12.41 -5.86
C GLU A 232 -20.13 11.05 -5.27
N THR A 233 -19.16 10.31 -4.69
CA THR A 233 -19.40 8.99 -4.09
C THR A 233 -20.35 9.09 -2.89
N PRO A 234 -21.34 8.20 -2.76
CA PRO A 234 -22.18 8.13 -1.56
C PRO A 234 -21.33 7.98 -0.30
N GLN A 235 -21.58 8.83 0.69
CA GLN A 235 -20.81 8.82 1.92
C GLN A 235 -21.47 7.90 2.96
N VAL A 236 -20.66 7.21 3.75
CA VAL A 236 -21.09 6.32 4.84
C VAL A 236 -20.45 6.74 6.15
N SER A 237 -21.10 6.40 7.26
CA SER A 237 -20.51 6.58 8.57
C SER A 237 -19.60 5.40 8.95
N CYS A 238 -18.54 5.70 9.68
CA CYS A 238 -17.82 4.70 10.46
C CYS A 238 -18.43 4.61 11.87
N TYR A 239 -18.03 3.60 12.63
CA TYR A 239 -18.49 3.39 14.00
C TYR A 239 -17.29 3.17 14.92
N MET A 240 -17.39 3.68 16.14
CA MET A 240 -16.34 3.54 17.13
C MET A 240 -16.69 2.47 18.13
N THR A 241 -15.75 1.58 18.39
CA THR A 241 -15.78 0.61 19.46
C THR A 241 -14.50 0.70 20.30
N ARG A 242 -14.52 0.04 21.44
CA ARG A 242 -13.38 0.01 22.36
C ARG A 242 -13.08 -1.43 22.76
N THR A 243 -11.81 -1.72 22.99
CA THR A 243 -11.40 -2.98 23.62
C THR A 243 -11.71 -2.93 25.13
N SER A 244 -12.18 -4.04 25.67
CA SER A 244 -12.49 -4.18 27.09
C SER A 244 -11.27 -4.65 27.91
N ALA A 245 -11.35 -4.53 29.23
CA ALA A 245 -10.34 -5.10 30.13
C ALA A 245 -10.17 -6.61 29.91
N ALA A 246 -11.26 -7.34 29.66
CA ALA A 246 -11.20 -8.77 29.33
C ALA A 246 -10.43 -9.03 28.03
N THR A 247 -10.63 -8.20 27.00
CA THR A 247 -9.85 -8.28 25.75
C THR A 247 -8.37 -8.03 26.01
N HIS A 248 -8.03 -7.03 26.84
CA HIS A 248 -6.65 -6.74 27.20
C HIS A 248 -6.00 -7.91 27.94
N GLN A 249 -6.73 -8.52 28.89
CA GLN A 249 -6.23 -9.67 29.65
C GLN A 249 -5.97 -10.87 28.74
N ILE A 250 -6.90 -11.20 27.84
CA ILE A 250 -6.71 -12.30 26.87
C ILE A 250 -5.44 -12.07 26.04
N ILE A 251 -5.21 -10.83 25.57
CA ILE A 251 -4.01 -10.52 24.77
C ILE A 251 -2.74 -10.62 25.64
N ALA A 252 -2.78 -10.09 26.85
CA ALA A 252 -1.64 -10.15 27.78
C ALA A 252 -1.23 -11.60 28.09
N ASP A 253 -2.18 -12.47 28.38
CA ASP A 253 -1.96 -13.87 28.68
C ASP A 253 -1.41 -14.67 27.49
N ASN A 254 -1.67 -14.19 26.27
CA ASN A 254 -1.24 -14.86 25.02
C ASN A 254 -0.09 -14.14 24.29
N LEU A 255 0.58 -13.19 24.90
CA LEU A 255 1.74 -12.51 24.29
C LEU A 255 2.84 -13.49 23.82
N HIS A 256 3.06 -14.57 24.58
CA HIS A 256 4.03 -15.62 24.22
C HIS A 256 3.71 -16.33 22.89
N ARG A 257 2.47 -16.27 22.42
CA ARG A 257 2.01 -16.80 21.13
C ARG A 257 2.07 -15.76 20.00
N SER A 258 2.20 -14.49 20.32
CA SER A 258 2.32 -13.44 19.33
C SER A 258 3.61 -13.59 18.53
N ALA A 259 3.53 -13.51 17.21
CA ALA A 259 4.70 -13.61 16.34
C ALA A 259 5.77 -12.55 16.65
N MET A 260 5.35 -11.38 17.17
CA MET A 260 6.23 -10.28 17.58
C MET A 260 6.95 -10.57 18.91
N TYR A 261 6.20 -11.04 19.91
CA TYR A 261 6.70 -11.18 21.29
C TYR A 261 7.31 -12.56 21.57
N SER A 262 7.02 -13.56 20.72
CA SER A 262 7.67 -14.88 20.77
C SER A 262 9.07 -14.93 20.13
N GLY A 263 9.55 -13.82 19.53
CA GLY A 263 10.83 -13.78 18.83
C GLY A 263 10.81 -14.37 17.41
N ARG A 264 9.67 -14.84 16.92
CA ARG A 264 9.53 -15.37 15.54
C ARG A 264 9.75 -14.30 14.47
N ILE A 265 9.42 -13.05 14.77
CA ILE A 265 9.71 -11.90 13.91
C ILE A 265 10.85 -11.10 14.51
N GLN A 266 12.02 -11.19 13.87
CA GLN A 266 13.21 -10.42 14.23
C GLN A 266 13.28 -9.16 13.35
N SER A 267 12.35 -8.23 13.51
CA SER A 267 12.35 -6.98 12.78
C SER A 267 11.78 -5.85 13.62
N ARG A 268 12.19 -4.62 13.30
CA ARG A 268 11.55 -3.43 13.85
C ARG A 268 10.42 -3.02 12.93
N GLY A 269 9.18 -3.08 13.41
CA GLY A 269 8.02 -2.53 12.71
C GLY A 269 8.09 -1.00 12.62
N PRO A 270 7.43 -0.40 11.63
CA PRO A 270 7.25 1.05 11.59
C PRO A 270 6.55 1.56 12.86
N ARG A 271 7.02 2.66 13.42
CA ARG A 271 6.45 3.23 14.67
C ARG A 271 4.96 3.58 14.57
N TYR A 272 4.48 3.92 13.36
CA TYR A 272 3.13 4.37 13.09
C TYR A 272 2.14 3.22 12.76
N CYS A 273 2.60 1.97 12.79
CA CYS A 273 1.74 0.79 12.60
C CYS A 273 1.94 -0.23 13.76
N PRO A 274 1.67 0.14 15.03
CA PRO A 274 1.76 -0.78 16.14
C PRO A 274 0.66 -1.84 16.05
N SER A 275 0.99 -3.08 16.41
CA SER A 275 -0.01 -4.14 16.59
C SER A 275 -0.86 -3.87 17.82
N ILE A 276 -1.93 -4.64 18.01
CA ILE A 276 -2.76 -4.51 19.22
C ILE A 276 -1.94 -4.89 20.48
N GLU A 277 -1.07 -5.89 20.37
CA GLU A 277 -0.16 -6.29 21.44
C GLU A 277 0.81 -5.16 21.82
N ASP A 278 1.38 -4.47 20.81
CA ASP A 278 2.22 -3.29 21.06
C ASP A 278 1.46 -2.21 21.83
N LYS A 279 0.17 -2.02 21.52
CA LYS A 279 -0.64 -1.03 22.19
C LYS A 279 -0.87 -1.40 23.65
N ILE A 280 -1.17 -2.67 23.92
CA ILE A 280 -1.43 -3.15 25.29
C ILE A 280 -0.15 -3.12 26.12
N VAL A 281 0.98 -3.54 25.57
CA VAL A 281 2.25 -3.55 26.32
C VAL A 281 2.82 -2.16 26.60
N ARG A 282 2.59 -1.19 25.69
CA ARG A 282 3.22 0.14 25.76
C ARG A 282 2.31 1.24 26.27
N PHE A 283 0.99 1.06 26.21
CA PHE A 283 0.01 2.13 26.44
C PHE A 283 -1.16 1.71 27.33
N ALA A 284 -1.10 0.51 27.92
CA ALA A 284 -2.08 0.06 28.92
C ALA A 284 -1.85 0.71 30.28
#